data_80ab3d74b07432140fae220f94d9f89d
#
_entry.id   80ab3d74b07432140fae220f94d9f89d
#
_cell.length_a   1.000
_cell.length_b   1.000
_cell.length_c   1.000
_cell.angle_alpha   90.00
_cell.angle_beta   90.00
_cell.angle_gamma   90.00
#
_symmetry.space_group_name_H-M   'P 1'
#
loop_
_entity.id
_entity.type
_entity.pdbx_description
1 polymer ?
#
loop_
_entity_poly.entity_id
_entity_poly.type
_entity_poly.pdbx_seq_one_letter_code
_entity_poly.pdbx_strand_id
1 'polypeptide(L)'
;SAQPGELLDRAQPLAALPFTSLDNQPSDAAAFQGFWLLIHPASAAECAPRCQTALYDMRQVRLALGKDLERVKTLVLLDGPPTDELRRWLATEHTEMAVGVTDAATVDRLNAIFPIPGRVDEWIYLVDPLGNLLMRYPVTVDPSGILKDLKRLLRLSKIG
;
A
#
# COMPACT_ATOMS: atom_id res chain seq x y z
N SER A 1 23.21 -5.78 -8.20
CA SER A 1 22.75 -5.70 -6.82
C SER A 1 21.37 -6.33 -6.69
N ALA A 2 21.08 -6.80 -5.48
CA ALA A 2 19.78 -7.37 -5.20
C ALA A 2 18.67 -6.32 -5.40
N GLN A 3 17.58 -6.72 -6.02
CA GLN A 3 16.42 -5.88 -6.16
C GLN A 3 15.76 -5.70 -4.79
N PRO A 4 15.39 -4.47 -4.37
CA PRO A 4 14.82 -4.25 -3.05
C PRO A 4 13.44 -4.90 -2.88
N GLY A 5 12.69 -5.05 -3.97
CA GLY A 5 11.36 -5.60 -3.95
C GLY A 5 11.28 -6.99 -4.59
N GLU A 6 10.22 -7.71 -4.26
CA GLU A 6 9.89 -8.99 -4.88
C GLU A 6 8.88 -8.74 -6.00
N LEU A 7 9.35 -8.88 -7.25
CA LEU A 7 8.55 -8.67 -8.45
C LEU A 7 7.79 -9.93 -8.80
N LEU A 8 6.53 -9.81 -9.17
CA LEU A 8 5.77 -10.92 -9.73
C LEU A 8 6.24 -11.17 -11.16
N ASP A 9 6.32 -12.45 -11.55
CA ASP A 9 6.66 -12.83 -12.94
C ASP A 9 5.67 -12.22 -13.93
N ARG A 10 4.42 -12.11 -13.52
CA ARG A 10 3.36 -11.55 -14.31
C ARG A 10 2.50 -10.66 -13.41
N ALA A 11 2.25 -9.42 -13.84
CA ALA A 11 1.34 -8.53 -13.14
C ALA A 11 -0.04 -9.18 -13.00
N GLN A 12 -0.62 -9.15 -11.80
CA GLN A 12 -1.90 -9.78 -11.52
C GLN A 12 -2.97 -8.71 -11.35
N PRO A 13 -4.06 -8.78 -12.12
CA PRO A 13 -5.18 -7.89 -11.86
C PRO A 13 -5.60 -8.05 -10.40
N LEU A 14 -5.62 -6.95 -9.69
CA LEU A 14 -6.13 -6.94 -8.33
C LEU A 14 -7.65 -6.91 -8.44
N ALA A 15 -8.24 -8.08 -8.53
CA ALA A 15 -9.69 -8.21 -8.52
C ALA A 15 -10.23 -7.44 -7.31
N ALA A 16 -11.49 -7.01 -7.37
CA ALA A 16 -12.08 -6.18 -6.35
C ALA A 16 -11.53 -6.47 -4.97
N LEU A 17 -10.88 -5.49 -4.37
CA LEU A 17 -10.37 -5.54 -2.99
C LEU A 17 -11.35 -4.69 -2.19
N PRO A 18 -12.46 -5.29 -1.71
CA PRO A 18 -13.51 -4.50 -1.07
C PRO A 18 -13.09 -4.05 0.32
N PHE A 19 -13.41 -2.82 0.63
CA PHE A 19 -13.22 -2.26 1.97
C PHE A 19 -14.25 -1.15 2.19
N THR A 20 -14.34 -0.67 3.42
CA THR A 20 -15.11 0.54 3.72
C THR A 20 -14.15 1.64 4.15
N SER A 21 -14.55 2.89 3.95
CA SER A 21 -13.86 4.01 4.55
C SER A 21 -14.12 4.06 6.05
N LEU A 22 -13.41 4.95 6.76
CA LEU A 22 -13.68 5.17 8.18
C LEU A 22 -15.10 5.68 8.45
N ASP A 23 -15.75 6.25 7.43
CA ASP A 23 -17.14 6.72 7.50
C ASP A 23 -18.13 5.65 7.00
N ASN A 24 -17.71 4.38 6.95
CA ASN A 24 -18.54 3.25 6.53
C ASN A 24 -19.05 3.33 5.10
N GLN A 25 -18.36 4.06 4.23
CA GLN A 25 -18.72 4.11 2.81
C GLN A 25 -18.03 2.98 2.07
N PRO A 26 -18.77 2.16 1.30
CA PRO A 26 -18.16 1.08 0.51
C PRO A 26 -17.23 1.63 -0.55
N SER A 27 -16.11 0.92 -0.75
CA SER A 27 -15.13 1.23 -1.79
C SER A 27 -14.40 -0.06 -2.18
N ASP A 28 -13.48 0.07 -3.09
CA ASP A 28 -12.58 -1.02 -3.48
C ASP A 28 -11.35 -0.47 -4.19
N ALA A 29 -10.48 -1.37 -4.66
CA ALA A 29 -9.25 -0.98 -5.34
C ALA A 29 -9.49 -0.16 -6.61
N ALA A 30 -10.66 -0.25 -7.24
CA ALA A 30 -10.98 0.51 -8.44
C ALA A 30 -11.03 2.02 -8.18
N ALA A 31 -11.22 2.44 -6.93
CA ALA A 31 -11.19 3.86 -6.56
C ALA A 31 -9.83 4.51 -6.84
N PHE A 32 -8.78 3.71 -6.98
CA PHE A 32 -7.42 4.19 -7.22
C PHE A 32 -6.96 4.04 -8.68
N GLN A 33 -7.84 3.63 -9.59
CA GLN A 33 -7.47 3.56 -11.00
C GLN A 33 -6.97 4.91 -11.50
N GLY A 34 -5.90 4.87 -12.31
CA GLY A 34 -5.25 6.08 -12.78
C GLY A 34 -4.08 6.53 -11.91
N PHE A 35 -3.93 5.94 -10.73
CA PHE A 35 -2.83 6.25 -9.80
C PHE A 35 -2.00 5.03 -9.51
N TRP A 36 -0.72 5.24 -9.28
CA TRP A 36 0.11 4.23 -8.63
C TRP A 36 -0.30 4.16 -7.17
N LEU A 37 -0.31 2.96 -6.60
CA LEU A 37 -0.81 2.77 -5.22
C LEU A 37 0.16 1.93 -4.41
N LEU A 38 0.55 2.46 -3.25
CA LEU A 38 1.27 1.70 -2.22
C LEU A 38 0.26 1.30 -1.15
N ILE A 39 0.25 0.00 -0.81
CA ILE A 39 -0.66 -0.55 0.18
C ILE A 39 0.15 -1.20 1.30
N HIS A 40 -0.21 -0.89 2.55
CA HIS A 40 0.28 -1.66 3.69
C HIS A 40 -0.90 -2.23 4.47
N PRO A 41 -0.99 -3.56 4.56
CA PRO A 41 -1.97 -4.22 5.43
C PRO A 41 -1.54 -4.10 6.89
N ALA A 42 -2.46 -3.79 7.77
CA ALA A 42 -2.15 -3.58 9.18
C ALA A 42 -3.26 -4.07 10.11
N SER A 43 -2.89 -4.27 11.38
CA SER A 43 -3.84 -4.63 12.41
C SER A 43 -4.74 -3.44 12.76
N ALA A 44 -6.02 -3.71 12.97
CA ALA A 44 -6.98 -2.71 13.43
C ALA A 44 -6.79 -2.36 14.91
N ALA A 45 -6.10 -3.20 15.66
CA ALA A 45 -5.89 -2.98 17.09
C ALA A 45 -4.90 -1.85 17.36
N GLU A 46 -3.77 -1.88 16.65
CA GLU A 46 -2.73 -0.87 16.79
C GLU A 46 -1.79 -0.92 15.59
N CYS A 47 -1.14 0.20 15.31
CA CYS A 47 -0.02 0.23 14.37
C CYS A 47 1.26 -0.01 15.16
N ALA A 48 1.69 -1.28 15.23
CA ALA A 48 2.91 -1.69 15.90
C ALA A 48 4.14 -1.10 15.20
N PRO A 49 5.35 -1.18 15.79
CA PRO A 49 6.55 -0.55 15.19
C PRO A 49 6.78 -0.84 13.72
N ARG A 50 6.54 -2.08 13.28
CA ARG A 50 6.64 -2.43 11.85
C ARG A 50 5.66 -1.64 11.00
N CYS A 51 4.42 -1.53 11.45
CA CYS A 51 3.40 -0.74 10.79
C CYS A 51 3.79 0.73 10.75
N GLN A 52 4.25 1.28 11.87
CA GLN A 52 4.69 2.68 11.95
C GLN A 52 5.79 2.98 10.93
N THR A 53 6.78 2.09 10.83
CA THR A 53 7.86 2.20 9.84
C THR A 53 7.31 2.16 8.43
N ALA A 54 6.42 1.20 8.12
CA ALA A 54 5.84 1.07 6.79
C ALA A 54 5.11 2.35 6.37
N LEU A 55 4.23 2.86 7.21
CA LEU A 55 3.46 4.05 6.89
C LEU A 55 4.33 5.29 6.77
N TYR A 56 5.34 5.41 7.64
CA TYR A 56 6.31 6.49 7.55
C TYR A 56 7.06 6.45 6.22
N ASP A 57 7.56 5.28 5.84
CA ASP A 57 8.32 5.11 4.59
C ASP A 57 7.44 5.41 3.36
N MET A 58 6.20 4.94 3.35
CA MET A 58 5.25 5.22 2.27
C MET A 58 5.03 6.72 2.11
N ARG A 59 4.86 7.44 3.21
CA ARG A 59 4.69 8.90 3.19
C ARG A 59 5.95 9.58 2.66
N GLN A 60 7.14 9.20 3.17
CA GLN A 60 8.40 9.81 2.76
C GLN A 60 8.70 9.56 1.28
N VAL A 61 8.45 8.35 0.80
CA VAL A 61 8.62 8.02 -0.61
C VAL A 61 7.72 8.91 -1.48
N ARG A 62 6.46 9.04 -1.12
CA ARG A 62 5.53 9.88 -1.87
C ARG A 62 5.97 11.34 -1.91
N LEU A 63 6.33 11.89 -0.75
CA LEU A 63 6.80 13.28 -0.66
C LEU A 63 8.07 13.52 -1.48
N ALA A 64 8.96 12.55 -1.52
CA ALA A 64 10.21 12.66 -2.26
C ALA A 64 10.03 12.62 -3.78
N LEU A 65 8.84 12.29 -4.28
CA LEU A 65 8.55 12.32 -5.71
C LEU A 65 8.38 13.74 -6.26
N GLY A 66 8.27 14.74 -5.40
CA GLY A 66 8.18 16.13 -5.80
C GLY A 66 6.96 16.41 -6.69
N LYS A 67 7.21 16.86 -7.92
CA LYS A 67 6.13 17.18 -8.87
C LYS A 67 5.23 15.99 -9.22
N ASP A 68 5.72 14.77 -9.04
CA ASP A 68 4.99 13.54 -9.38
C ASP A 68 4.21 12.97 -8.19
N LEU A 69 4.22 13.63 -7.04
CA LEU A 69 3.60 13.08 -5.83
C LEU A 69 2.10 12.79 -5.99
N GLU A 70 1.38 13.57 -6.80
CA GLU A 70 -0.05 13.34 -7.02
C GLU A 70 -0.35 12.12 -7.89
N ARG A 71 0.66 11.54 -8.52
CA ARG A 71 0.50 10.32 -9.32
C ARG A 71 0.50 9.07 -8.45
N VAL A 72 0.86 9.19 -7.18
CA VAL A 72 0.97 8.08 -6.25
C VAL A 72 0.04 8.31 -5.06
N LYS A 73 -0.77 7.30 -4.74
CA LYS A 73 -1.62 7.29 -3.55
C LYS A 73 -1.11 6.24 -2.58
N THR A 74 -1.48 6.40 -1.33
CA THR A 74 -1.12 5.46 -0.26
C THR A 74 -2.38 5.01 0.45
N LEU A 75 -2.41 3.73 0.84
CA LEU A 75 -3.54 3.10 1.50
C LEU A 75 -3.04 2.20 2.63
N VAL A 76 -3.53 2.43 3.84
CA VAL A 76 -3.42 1.43 4.90
C VAL A 76 -4.71 0.62 4.93
N LEU A 77 -4.57 -0.70 4.82
CA LEU A 77 -5.70 -1.62 4.75
C LEU A 77 -5.79 -2.40 6.05
N LEU A 78 -6.80 -2.09 6.85
CA LEU A 78 -6.97 -2.65 8.19
C LEU A 78 -7.82 -3.92 8.15
N ASP A 79 -7.47 -4.89 8.98
CA ASP A 79 -8.15 -6.20 9.06
C ASP A 79 -9.46 -6.16 9.86
N GLY A 80 -9.91 -4.98 10.24
CA GLY A 80 -11.16 -4.77 10.97
C GLY A 80 -11.33 -3.31 11.34
N PRO A 81 -12.41 -2.95 12.05
CA PRO A 81 -12.61 -1.58 12.50
C PRO A 81 -11.50 -1.16 13.47
N PRO A 82 -10.87 0.00 13.24
CA PRO A 82 -9.78 0.43 14.10
C PRO A 82 -10.26 0.83 15.50
N THR A 83 -9.36 0.69 16.47
CA THR A 83 -9.56 1.29 17.78
C THR A 83 -9.62 2.81 17.65
N ASP A 84 -10.25 3.49 18.60
CA ASP A 84 -10.31 4.95 18.61
C ASP A 84 -8.90 5.56 18.63
N GLU A 85 -7.99 4.95 19.38
CA GLU A 85 -6.60 5.41 19.45
C GLU A 85 -5.91 5.34 18.09
N LEU A 86 -6.04 4.21 17.39
CA LEU A 86 -5.46 4.05 16.05
C LEU A 86 -6.07 5.04 15.06
N ARG A 87 -7.39 5.23 15.12
CA ARG A 87 -8.09 6.17 14.25
C ARG A 87 -7.55 7.59 14.43
N ARG A 88 -7.38 8.04 15.69
CA ARG A 88 -6.83 9.37 15.98
C ARG A 88 -5.39 9.51 15.54
N TRP A 89 -4.59 8.47 15.75
CA TRP A 89 -3.18 8.48 15.34
C TRP A 89 -3.05 8.60 13.82
N LEU A 90 -3.83 7.84 13.07
CA LEU A 90 -3.83 7.92 11.60
C LEU A 90 -4.26 9.30 11.12
N ALA A 91 -5.29 9.87 11.72
CA ALA A 91 -5.77 11.19 11.33
C ALA A 91 -4.75 12.30 11.61
N THR A 92 -3.87 12.10 12.60
CA THR A 92 -2.84 13.09 12.97
C THR A 92 -1.56 12.90 12.19
N GLU A 93 -1.07 11.65 12.10
CA GLU A 93 0.24 11.37 11.54
C GLU A 93 0.22 11.14 10.01
N HIS A 94 -0.90 10.68 9.47
CA HIS A 94 -1.00 10.29 8.06
C HIS A 94 -2.25 10.86 7.40
N THR A 95 -2.35 12.20 7.40
CA THR A 95 -3.53 12.93 6.92
C THR A 95 -3.85 12.67 5.44
N GLU A 96 -2.83 12.40 4.62
CA GLU A 96 -3.00 12.19 3.18
C GLU A 96 -3.17 10.72 2.78
N MET A 97 -3.07 9.82 3.76
CA MET A 97 -3.18 8.39 3.49
C MET A 97 -4.63 7.95 3.55
N ALA A 98 -5.05 7.19 2.54
CA ALA A 98 -6.36 6.56 2.59
C ALA A 98 -6.36 5.43 3.62
N VAL A 99 -7.49 5.25 4.29
CA VAL A 99 -7.69 4.16 5.25
C VAL A 99 -8.84 3.29 4.77
N GLY A 100 -8.56 2.00 4.57
CA GLY A 100 -9.58 1.03 4.23
C GLY A 100 -9.79 0.07 5.39
N VAL A 101 -11.05 -0.24 5.68
CA VAL A 101 -11.45 -1.20 6.72
C VAL A 101 -12.03 -2.42 6.03
N THR A 102 -11.46 -3.59 6.28
CA THR A 102 -11.92 -4.84 5.68
C THR A 102 -11.81 -5.98 6.69
N ASP A 103 -11.52 -7.17 6.24
CA ASP A 103 -11.33 -8.35 7.09
C ASP A 103 -10.01 -9.05 6.75
N ALA A 104 -9.60 -10.00 7.60
CA ALA A 104 -8.34 -10.70 7.44
C ALA A 104 -8.29 -11.49 6.12
N ALA A 105 -9.39 -12.10 5.71
CA ALA A 105 -9.43 -12.90 4.48
C ALA A 105 -9.18 -12.02 3.25
N THR A 106 -9.76 -10.83 3.21
CA THR A 106 -9.56 -9.88 2.11
C THR A 106 -8.12 -9.37 2.09
N VAL A 107 -7.58 -9.02 3.25
CA VAL A 107 -6.20 -8.56 3.38
C VAL A 107 -5.23 -9.64 2.88
N ASP A 108 -5.46 -10.90 3.24
CA ASP A 108 -4.58 -12.01 2.87
C ASP A 108 -4.51 -12.24 1.36
N ARG A 109 -5.50 -11.79 0.61
CA ARG A 109 -5.53 -11.94 -0.86
C ARG A 109 -4.35 -11.23 -1.53
N LEU A 110 -3.87 -10.14 -0.95
CA LEU A 110 -2.69 -9.44 -1.48
C LEU A 110 -1.46 -10.33 -1.48
N ASN A 111 -1.33 -11.14 -0.43
CA ASN A 111 -0.13 -11.93 -0.19
C ASN A 111 -0.19 -13.30 -0.87
N ALA A 112 -1.38 -13.85 -1.07
CA ALA A 112 -1.58 -15.23 -1.51
C ALA A 112 -1.05 -15.52 -2.92
N ILE A 113 -0.94 -14.50 -3.76
CA ILE A 113 -0.48 -14.68 -5.14
C ILE A 113 1.05 -14.74 -5.27
N PHE A 114 1.77 -14.44 -4.20
CA PHE A 114 3.23 -14.55 -4.21
C PHE A 114 3.65 -15.99 -3.91
N PRO A 115 4.74 -16.50 -4.54
CA PRO A 115 5.16 -17.90 -4.39
C PRO A 115 5.40 -18.32 -2.93
N ILE A 116 5.94 -17.42 -2.10
CA ILE A 116 6.15 -17.66 -0.68
C ILE A 116 5.41 -16.54 0.07
N PRO A 117 4.14 -16.78 0.47
CA PRO A 117 3.32 -15.70 0.99
C PRO A 117 3.87 -15.00 2.23
N GLY A 118 4.29 -15.74 3.25
CA GLY A 118 4.69 -15.15 4.53
C GLY A 118 3.52 -14.46 5.22
N ARG A 119 3.83 -13.52 6.10
CA ARG A 119 2.83 -12.69 6.78
C ARG A 119 2.54 -11.45 5.94
N VAL A 120 1.27 -11.15 5.77
CA VAL A 120 0.83 -10.03 4.91
C VAL A 120 1.32 -8.67 5.43
N ASP A 121 1.44 -8.50 6.75
CA ASP A 121 1.86 -7.24 7.37
C ASP A 121 3.37 -6.99 7.32
N GLU A 122 4.13 -7.90 6.71
CA GLU A 122 5.57 -7.72 6.52
C GLU A 122 5.91 -6.93 5.25
N TRP A 123 4.90 -6.56 4.46
CA TRP A 123 5.11 -6.05 3.11
C TRP A 123 4.41 -4.73 2.84
N ILE A 124 4.98 -3.98 1.90
CA ILE A 124 4.34 -2.86 1.22
C ILE A 124 4.12 -3.31 -0.22
N TYR A 125 2.89 -3.25 -0.70
CA TYR A 125 2.52 -3.74 -2.02
C TYR A 125 2.39 -2.58 -3.01
N LEU A 126 2.83 -2.79 -4.25
CA LEU A 126 2.76 -1.79 -5.32
C LEU A 126 1.77 -2.23 -6.38
N VAL A 127 0.81 -1.38 -6.66
CA VAL A 127 -0.23 -1.56 -7.68
C VAL A 127 -0.08 -0.48 -8.74
N ASP A 128 -0.20 -0.85 -10.01
CA ASP A 128 -0.08 0.10 -11.12
C ASP A 128 -1.40 0.86 -11.39
N PRO A 129 -1.39 1.90 -12.27
CA PRO A 129 -2.61 2.67 -12.56
C PRO A 129 -3.74 1.88 -13.22
N LEU A 130 -3.45 0.71 -13.77
CA LEU A 130 -4.47 -0.18 -14.35
C LEU A 130 -5.09 -1.11 -13.31
N GLY A 131 -4.59 -1.08 -12.06
CA GLY A 131 -5.09 -1.93 -11.00
C GLY A 131 -4.40 -3.29 -10.92
N ASN A 132 -3.22 -3.43 -11.50
CA ASN A 132 -2.44 -4.67 -11.45
C ASN A 132 -1.45 -4.63 -10.31
N LEU A 133 -1.46 -5.68 -9.49
CA LEU A 133 -0.43 -5.88 -8.47
C LEU A 133 0.86 -6.34 -9.15
N LEU A 134 1.93 -5.57 -8.93
CA LEU A 134 3.22 -5.81 -9.59
C LEU A 134 4.23 -6.47 -8.69
N MET A 135 4.33 -6.00 -7.44
CA MET A 135 5.42 -6.40 -6.57
C MET A 135 5.14 -6.00 -5.12
N ARG A 136 5.99 -6.48 -4.24
CA ARG A 136 5.96 -6.11 -2.82
C ARG A 136 7.35 -5.85 -2.31
N TYR A 137 7.45 -5.01 -1.30
CA TYR A 137 8.71 -4.67 -0.63
C TYR A 137 8.63 -5.09 0.82
N PRO A 138 9.67 -5.76 1.37
CA PRO A 138 9.67 -6.01 2.80
C PRO A 138 9.71 -4.69 3.56
N VAL A 139 8.98 -4.58 4.66
CA VAL A 139 8.95 -3.35 5.47
C VAL A 139 10.35 -2.95 5.95
N THR A 140 11.26 -3.92 6.03
CA THR A 140 12.66 -3.67 6.43
C THR A 140 13.52 -3.08 5.33
N VAL A 141 13.01 -2.93 4.11
CA VAL A 141 13.77 -2.37 2.99
C VAL A 141 14.07 -0.89 3.24
N ASP A 142 15.23 -0.44 2.75
CA ASP A 142 15.51 1.00 2.70
C ASP A 142 14.48 1.67 1.76
N PRO A 143 13.74 2.68 2.23
CA PRO A 143 12.72 3.32 1.38
C PRO A 143 13.29 3.97 0.12
N SER A 144 14.60 4.26 0.07
CA SER A 144 15.23 4.76 -1.15
C SER A 144 15.09 3.78 -2.32
N GLY A 145 15.02 2.48 -2.04
CA GLY A 145 14.80 1.45 -3.07
C GLY A 145 13.42 1.56 -3.69
N ILE A 146 12.41 1.79 -2.86
CA ILE A 146 11.04 2.00 -3.34
C ILE A 146 10.98 3.27 -4.20
N LEU A 147 11.57 4.34 -3.70
CA LEU A 147 11.61 5.63 -4.40
C LEU A 147 12.27 5.50 -5.78
N LYS A 148 13.40 4.80 -5.84
CA LYS A 148 14.12 4.59 -7.09
C LYS A 148 13.26 3.85 -8.11
N ASP A 149 12.59 2.80 -7.69
CA ASP A 149 11.70 2.02 -8.55
C ASP A 149 10.52 2.87 -9.02
N LEU A 150 9.87 3.61 -8.13
CA LEU A 150 8.76 4.48 -8.50
C LEU A 150 9.18 5.56 -9.49
N LYS A 151 10.30 6.22 -9.27
CA LYS A 151 10.81 7.23 -10.23
C LYS A 151 11.00 6.63 -11.61
N ARG A 152 11.54 5.41 -11.68
CA ARG A 152 11.73 4.71 -12.95
C ARG A 152 10.39 4.39 -13.61
N LEU A 153 9.45 3.81 -12.85
CA LEU A 153 8.13 3.44 -13.36
C LEU A 153 7.35 4.66 -13.83
N LEU A 154 7.37 5.74 -13.07
CA LEU A 154 6.70 7.00 -13.44
C LEU A 154 7.29 7.60 -14.71
N ARG A 155 8.60 7.50 -14.90
CA ARG A 155 9.27 7.99 -16.10
C ARG A 155 8.91 7.18 -17.33
N LEU A 156 8.75 5.86 -17.18
CA LEU A 156 8.45 4.94 -18.28
C LEU A 156 6.95 4.89 -18.59
N SER A 157 6.10 5.29 -17.66
CA SER A 157 4.64 5.25 -17.81
C SER A 157 4.10 6.61 -18.22
N LYS A 158 3.09 6.58 -19.11
CA LYS A 158 2.32 7.77 -19.48
C LYS A 158 1.01 7.85 -18.69
N ILE A 159 0.74 6.86 -17.84
CA ILE A 159 -0.49 6.74 -17.05
C ILE A 159 -0.17 6.94 -15.57
N GLY A 160 -1.00 7.69 -14.90
CA GLY A 160 -0.85 7.92 -13.48
C GLY A 160 0.14 9.00 -13.11
#